data_75cab6671cdb19c3bab4bb8c50f13ecb
#
_entry.id   75cab6671cdb19c3bab4bb8c50f13ecb
#
_cell.length_a   1.000
_cell.length_b   1.000
_cell.length_c   1.000
_cell.angle_alpha   90.00
_cell.angle_beta   90.00
_cell.angle_gamma   90.00
#
_symmetry.space_group_name_H-M   'P 1'
#
loop_
_entity.id
_entity.type
_entity.pdbx_description
1 polymer ?
#
loop_
_entity_poly.entity_id
_entity_poly.type
_entity_poly.pdbx_seq_one_letter_code
_entity_poly.pdbx_strand_id
1 'polypeptide(L)'
;MQLITKKNYIPAVCIVYTCLVLYKIFTEGISHLPDSNYISNLIQMFVMSALVIALLGVSGLLSEWPLWLVILMQYGILLAVVMGWTWLNGQFDELASTAYRDEFRSLTIPFIVIAAVYYGKCYHELKKSNEILDELNGEKEE
;
A
#
# COMPACT_ATOMS: atom_id res chain seq x y z
N MET A 1 11.72 -12.49 -5.83
CA MET A 1 12.50 -11.85 -4.74
C MET A 1 11.56 -11.06 -3.85
N GLN A 2 11.51 -11.33 -2.54
CA GLN A 2 10.58 -10.63 -1.62
C GLN A 2 11.30 -9.43 -1.01
N LEU A 3 10.92 -8.20 -1.39
CA LEU A 3 11.43 -6.97 -0.79
C LEU A 3 10.94 -6.80 0.66
N ILE A 4 9.76 -7.33 0.97
CA ILE A 4 9.18 -7.29 2.31
C ILE A 4 9.41 -8.65 2.97
N THR A 5 10.37 -8.70 3.89
CA THR A 5 10.70 -9.85 4.71
C THR A 5 10.23 -9.59 6.15
N LYS A 6 10.07 -10.63 6.97
CA LYS A 6 9.71 -10.45 8.40
C LYS A 6 10.58 -9.42 9.13
N LYS A 7 11.86 -9.27 8.74
CA LYS A 7 12.79 -8.28 9.33
C LYS A 7 12.47 -6.83 8.94
N ASN A 8 11.94 -6.62 7.72
CA ASN A 8 11.69 -5.28 7.18
C ASN A 8 10.22 -4.86 7.27
N TYR A 9 9.34 -5.73 7.79
CA TYR A 9 7.92 -5.46 7.87
C TYR A 9 7.62 -4.25 8.75
N ILE A 10 8.08 -4.25 10.00
CA ILE A 10 7.84 -3.18 10.97
C ILE A 10 8.40 -1.84 10.48
N PRO A 11 9.68 -1.75 10.04
CA PRO A 11 10.20 -0.51 9.46
C PRO A 11 9.39 -0.01 8.26
N ALA A 12 8.93 -0.89 7.37
CA ALA A 12 8.13 -0.51 6.22
C ALA A 12 6.77 0.06 6.64
N VAL A 13 6.07 -0.57 7.60
CA VAL A 13 4.83 -0.05 8.18
C VAL A 13 5.04 1.34 8.79
N CYS A 14 6.10 1.53 9.58
CA CYS A 14 6.40 2.81 10.21
C CYS A 14 6.65 3.91 9.16
N ILE A 15 7.38 3.62 8.09
CA ILE A 15 7.64 4.59 7.02
C ILE A 15 6.34 4.99 6.33
N VAL A 16 5.52 4.01 5.93
CA VAL A 16 4.24 4.29 5.26
C VAL A 16 3.29 5.06 6.17
N TYR A 17 3.19 4.65 7.43
CA TYR A 17 2.37 5.36 8.43
C TYR A 17 2.83 6.81 8.61
N THR A 18 4.14 7.04 8.76
CA THR A 18 4.71 8.39 8.90
C THR A 18 4.38 9.25 7.68
N CYS A 19 4.51 8.71 6.47
CA CYS A 19 4.16 9.42 5.24
C CYS A 19 2.66 9.80 5.19
N LEU A 20 1.78 8.89 5.60
CA LEU A 20 0.34 9.15 5.65
C LEU A 20 -0.02 10.21 6.69
N VAL A 21 0.59 10.15 7.88
CA VAL A 21 0.37 11.17 8.93
C VAL A 21 0.87 12.54 8.47
N LEU A 22 2.05 12.62 7.87
CA LEU A 22 2.57 13.88 7.33
C LEU A 22 1.66 14.43 6.22
N TYR A 23 1.17 13.58 5.33
CA TYR A 23 0.21 13.96 4.31
C TYR A 23 -1.07 14.52 4.92
N LYS A 24 -1.62 13.85 5.97
CA LYS A 24 -2.80 14.32 6.70
C LYS A 24 -2.56 15.69 7.33
N ILE A 25 -1.46 15.87 8.08
CA ILE A 25 -1.12 17.12 8.71
C ILE A 25 -1.01 18.27 7.68
N PHE A 26 -0.39 17.97 6.53
CA PHE A 26 -0.25 18.94 5.45
C PHE A 26 -1.60 19.35 4.86
N THR A 27 -2.48 18.40 4.59
CA THR A 27 -3.81 18.65 4.02
C THR A 27 -4.72 19.40 5.00
N GLU A 28 -4.71 19.05 6.28
CA GLU A 28 -5.47 19.74 7.33
C GLU A 28 -4.93 21.14 7.60
N GLY A 29 -3.62 21.31 7.57
CA GLY A 29 -2.98 22.63 7.70
C GLY A 29 -3.41 23.61 6.60
N ILE A 30 -3.66 23.11 5.38
CA ILE A 30 -4.15 23.93 4.26
C ILE A 30 -5.66 24.18 4.37
N SER A 31 -6.45 23.18 4.75
CA SER A 31 -7.91 23.27 4.77
C SER A 31 -8.48 24.00 5.99
N HIS A 32 -7.70 24.19 7.05
CA HIS A 32 -8.11 24.80 8.34
C HIS A 32 -9.37 24.16 8.96
N LEU A 33 -9.72 22.93 8.58
CA LEU A 33 -10.87 22.20 9.11
C LEU A 33 -10.39 21.30 10.26
N PRO A 34 -10.92 21.49 11.48
CA PRO A 34 -10.59 20.62 12.60
C PRO A 34 -11.19 19.22 12.36
N ASP A 35 -10.36 18.20 12.52
CA ASP A 35 -10.81 16.80 12.49
C ASP A 35 -11.37 16.40 13.86
N SER A 36 -12.68 16.21 13.94
CA SER A 36 -13.36 15.77 15.18
C SER A 36 -12.95 14.37 15.62
N ASN A 37 -12.48 13.51 14.69
CA ASN A 37 -12.11 12.13 14.93
C ASN A 37 -10.61 11.86 14.75
N TYR A 38 -9.78 12.85 15.07
CA TYR A 38 -8.34 12.83 14.82
C TYR A 38 -7.64 11.55 15.30
N ILE A 39 -7.90 11.12 16.55
CA ILE A 39 -7.28 9.93 17.14
C ILE A 39 -7.74 8.66 16.41
N SER A 40 -9.04 8.54 16.12
CA SER A 40 -9.61 7.40 15.40
C SER A 40 -8.99 7.29 13.99
N ASN A 41 -8.85 8.41 13.30
CA ASN A 41 -8.25 8.48 11.97
C ASN A 41 -6.76 8.10 11.98
N LEU A 42 -5.99 8.48 13.01
CA LEU A 42 -4.59 8.05 13.17
C LEU A 42 -4.47 6.54 13.38
N ILE A 43 -5.34 5.96 14.22
CA ILE A 43 -5.35 4.51 14.45
C ILE A 43 -5.73 3.77 13.15
N GLN A 44 -6.73 4.25 12.43
CA GLN A 44 -7.14 3.70 11.14
C GLN A 44 -6.00 3.75 10.11
N MET A 45 -5.28 4.86 10.00
CA MET A 45 -4.10 4.98 9.14
C MET A 45 -3.01 3.97 9.50
N PHE A 46 -2.79 3.71 10.79
CA PHE A 46 -1.82 2.71 11.23
C PHE A 46 -2.24 1.30 10.81
N VAL A 47 -3.49 0.92 11.08
CA VAL A 47 -4.04 -0.39 10.69
C VAL A 47 -3.97 -0.57 9.17
N MET A 48 -4.33 0.46 8.39
CA MET A 48 -4.25 0.45 6.94
C MET A 48 -2.81 0.30 6.44
N SER A 49 -1.85 1.01 7.03
CA SER A 49 -0.42 0.86 6.68
C SER A 49 0.05 -0.57 6.89
N ALA A 50 -0.29 -1.17 8.04
CA ALA A 50 0.07 -2.56 8.34
C ALA A 50 -0.56 -3.53 7.33
N LEU A 51 -1.81 -3.32 6.95
CA LEU A 51 -2.55 -4.15 6.02
C LEU A 51 -1.99 -4.06 4.60
N VAL A 52 -1.70 -2.85 4.11
CA VAL A 52 -1.07 -2.64 2.79
C VAL A 52 0.28 -3.32 2.71
N ILE A 53 1.14 -3.15 3.72
CA ILE A 53 2.46 -3.78 3.74
C ILE A 53 2.37 -5.30 3.85
N ALA A 54 1.39 -5.85 4.60
CA ALA A 54 1.13 -7.28 4.66
C ALA A 54 0.71 -7.83 3.27
N LEU A 55 -0.21 -7.16 2.58
CA LEU A 55 -0.65 -7.55 1.24
C LEU A 55 0.50 -7.50 0.22
N LEU A 56 1.34 -6.47 0.28
CA LEU A 56 2.54 -6.38 -0.57
C LEU A 56 3.53 -7.51 -0.25
N GLY A 57 3.67 -7.89 1.02
CA GLY A 57 4.51 -9.01 1.44
C GLY A 57 4.05 -10.37 0.89
N VAL A 58 2.74 -10.56 0.72
CA VAL A 58 2.15 -11.79 0.14
C VAL A 58 2.40 -11.88 -1.37
N SER A 59 2.75 -10.78 -2.05
CA SER A 59 3.00 -10.79 -3.50
C SER A 59 4.07 -11.81 -3.93
N GLY A 60 5.03 -12.12 -3.06
CA GLY A 60 6.03 -13.14 -3.32
C GLY A 60 5.49 -14.57 -3.41
N LEU A 61 4.35 -14.86 -2.80
CA LEU A 61 3.65 -16.16 -2.91
C LEU A 61 2.88 -16.28 -4.22
N LEU A 62 2.60 -15.16 -4.87
CA LEU A 62 1.87 -15.06 -6.14
C LEU A 62 2.80 -14.82 -7.33
N SER A 63 4.08 -15.23 -7.21
CA SER A 63 5.11 -14.99 -8.24
C SER A 63 4.83 -15.67 -9.60
N GLU A 64 3.96 -16.68 -9.62
CA GLU A 64 3.53 -17.36 -10.86
C GLU A 64 2.45 -16.60 -11.65
N TRP A 65 1.83 -15.61 -11.00
CA TRP A 65 0.73 -14.86 -11.59
C TRP A 65 1.25 -13.58 -12.28
N PRO A 66 0.60 -13.12 -13.35
CA PRO A 66 1.00 -11.89 -14.01
C PRO A 66 0.87 -10.70 -13.05
N LEU A 67 1.88 -9.83 -13.05
CA LEU A 67 2.04 -8.73 -12.10
C LEU A 67 0.78 -7.85 -11.99
N TRP A 68 0.17 -7.52 -13.13
CA TRP A 68 -1.04 -6.68 -13.16
C TRP A 68 -2.22 -7.32 -12.40
N LEU A 69 -2.34 -8.64 -12.46
CA LEU A 69 -3.41 -9.37 -11.77
C LEU A 69 -3.17 -9.38 -10.25
N VAL A 70 -1.91 -9.52 -9.84
CA VAL A 70 -1.52 -9.45 -8.43
C VAL A 70 -1.86 -8.07 -7.85
N ILE A 71 -1.52 -6.99 -8.57
CA ILE A 71 -1.83 -5.60 -8.17
C ILE A 71 -3.34 -5.41 -8.06
N LEU A 72 -4.10 -5.87 -9.04
CA LEU A 72 -5.55 -5.74 -9.08
C LEU A 72 -6.23 -6.50 -7.93
N MET A 73 -5.77 -7.72 -7.64
CA MET A 73 -6.27 -8.50 -6.51
C MET A 73 -5.96 -7.83 -5.17
N GLN A 74 -4.74 -7.35 -4.97
CA GLN A 74 -4.34 -6.65 -3.74
C GLN A 74 -5.17 -5.39 -3.53
N TYR A 75 -5.36 -4.59 -4.59
CA TYR A 75 -6.21 -3.42 -4.54
C TYR A 75 -7.68 -3.77 -4.24
N GLY A 76 -8.22 -4.81 -4.88
CA GLY A 76 -9.58 -5.28 -4.65
C GLY A 76 -9.82 -5.74 -3.20
N ILE A 77 -8.88 -6.50 -2.63
CA ILE A 77 -8.95 -6.94 -1.23
C ILE A 77 -8.91 -5.73 -0.30
N LEU A 78 -7.98 -4.80 -0.53
CA LEU A 78 -7.84 -3.61 0.29
C LEU A 78 -9.11 -2.74 0.23
N LEU A 79 -9.64 -2.54 -0.97
CA LEU A 79 -10.88 -1.80 -1.18
C LEU A 79 -12.07 -2.46 -0.46
N ALA A 80 -12.19 -3.78 -0.55
CA ALA A 80 -13.25 -4.53 0.11
C ALA A 80 -13.18 -4.40 1.63
N VAL A 81 -11.98 -4.46 2.21
CA VAL A 81 -11.76 -4.29 3.67
C VAL A 81 -12.14 -2.88 4.10
N VAL A 82 -11.69 -1.86 3.37
CA VAL A 82 -11.95 -0.45 3.72
C VAL A 82 -13.43 -0.12 3.58
N MET A 83 -14.04 -0.47 2.45
CA MET A 83 -15.47 -0.23 2.23
C MET A 83 -16.35 -1.02 3.20
N GLY A 84 -15.94 -2.26 3.55
CA GLY A 84 -16.61 -3.07 4.57
C GLY A 84 -16.51 -2.43 5.96
N TRP A 85 -15.36 -1.88 6.31
CA TRP A 85 -15.17 -1.16 7.56
C TRP A 85 -16.04 0.10 7.64
N THR A 86 -16.05 0.90 6.57
CA THR A 86 -16.89 2.10 6.46
C THR A 86 -18.38 1.75 6.55
N TRP A 87 -18.79 0.65 5.91
CA TRP A 87 -20.16 0.16 6.00
C TRP A 87 -20.53 -0.26 7.43
N LEU A 88 -19.64 -0.96 8.14
CA LEU A 88 -19.87 -1.34 9.54
C LEU A 88 -20.00 -0.12 10.44
N ASN A 89 -19.13 0.89 10.28
CA ASN A 89 -19.25 2.14 11.04
C ASN A 89 -20.57 2.87 10.75
N GLY A 90 -21.05 2.82 9.51
CA GLY A 90 -22.32 3.38 9.12
C GLY A 90 -23.57 2.74 9.75
N GLN A 91 -23.42 1.57 10.41
CA GLN A 91 -24.49 0.96 11.18
C GLN A 91 -24.63 1.59 12.59
N PHE A 92 -23.57 2.23 13.08
CA PHE A 92 -23.50 2.79 14.42
C PHE A 92 -23.54 4.32 14.43
N ASP A 93 -23.07 4.96 13.37
CA ASP A 93 -22.97 6.42 13.24
C ASP A 93 -23.54 6.88 11.90
N GLU A 94 -24.11 8.09 11.86
CA GLU A 94 -24.53 8.71 10.60
C GLU A 94 -23.30 9.09 9.76
N LEU A 95 -23.11 8.37 8.64
CA LEU A 95 -22.06 8.66 7.68
C LEU A 95 -22.40 9.88 6.83
N ALA A 96 -21.41 10.74 6.61
CA ALA A 96 -21.54 11.82 5.63
C ALA A 96 -21.86 11.24 4.23
N SER A 97 -22.68 11.93 3.44
CA SER A 97 -23.07 11.49 2.09
C SER A 97 -21.87 11.30 1.14
N THR A 98 -20.71 11.87 1.45
CA THR A 98 -19.48 11.77 0.69
C THR A 98 -18.49 10.71 1.23
N ALA A 99 -18.79 10.09 2.37
CA ALA A 99 -17.86 9.21 3.10
C ALA A 99 -17.22 8.14 2.20
N TYR A 100 -18.01 7.39 1.46
CA TYR A 100 -17.51 6.36 0.55
C TYR A 100 -16.60 6.91 -0.56
N ARG A 101 -16.92 8.08 -1.10
CA ARG A 101 -16.13 8.72 -2.14
C ARG A 101 -14.79 9.23 -1.61
N ASP A 102 -14.82 9.81 -0.44
CA ASP A 102 -13.63 10.37 0.20
C ASP A 102 -12.70 9.25 0.67
N GLU A 103 -13.25 8.16 1.20
CA GLU A 103 -12.54 6.93 1.55
C GLU A 103 -11.90 6.28 0.31
N PHE A 104 -12.64 6.16 -0.79
CA PHE A 104 -12.12 5.64 -2.05
C PHE A 104 -10.91 6.46 -2.55
N ARG A 105 -10.98 7.78 -2.49
CA ARG A 105 -9.88 8.66 -2.92
C ARG A 105 -8.67 8.56 -2.01
N SER A 106 -8.91 8.58 -0.69
CA SER A 106 -7.85 8.49 0.31
C SER A 106 -7.12 7.17 0.29
N LEU A 107 -7.78 6.10 -0.15
CA LEU A 107 -7.17 4.78 -0.35
C LEU A 107 -6.43 4.68 -1.68
N THR A 108 -7.07 5.09 -2.78
CA THR A 108 -6.57 4.86 -4.14
C THR A 108 -5.27 5.62 -4.40
N ILE A 109 -5.20 6.89 -4.00
CA ILE A 109 -4.03 7.73 -4.28
C ILE A 109 -2.77 7.19 -3.59
N PRO A 110 -2.75 6.95 -2.27
CA PRO A 110 -1.58 6.35 -1.62
C PRO A 110 -1.25 4.95 -2.14
N PHE A 111 -2.26 4.12 -2.43
CA PHE A 111 -2.03 2.78 -2.96
C PHE A 111 -1.28 2.82 -4.30
N ILE A 112 -1.70 3.68 -5.24
CA ILE A 112 -1.03 3.82 -6.54
C ILE A 112 0.43 4.24 -6.35
N VAL A 113 0.71 5.20 -5.47
CA VAL A 113 2.08 5.69 -5.20
C VAL A 113 2.93 4.57 -4.59
N ILE A 114 2.43 3.89 -3.57
CA ILE A 114 3.15 2.81 -2.89
C ILE A 114 3.38 1.63 -3.84
N ALA A 115 2.37 1.23 -4.60
CA ALA A 115 2.45 0.17 -5.58
C ALA A 115 3.47 0.51 -6.69
N ALA A 116 3.45 1.73 -7.22
CA ALA A 116 4.40 2.16 -8.25
C ALA A 116 5.85 2.10 -7.75
N VAL A 117 6.12 2.57 -6.52
CA VAL A 117 7.46 2.51 -5.91
C VAL A 117 7.89 1.06 -5.66
N TYR A 118 7.01 0.26 -5.09
CA TYR A 118 7.31 -1.14 -4.76
C TYR A 118 7.58 -1.97 -6.01
N TYR A 119 6.68 -1.95 -6.97
CA TYR A 119 6.82 -2.74 -8.19
C TYR A 119 7.87 -2.20 -9.15
N GLY A 120 8.10 -0.88 -9.15
CA GLY A 120 9.21 -0.28 -9.87
C GLY A 120 10.56 -0.77 -9.36
N LYS A 121 10.74 -0.88 -8.04
CA LYS A 121 11.95 -1.47 -7.44
C LYS A 121 12.07 -2.96 -7.77
N CYS A 122 10.99 -3.73 -7.64
CA CYS A 122 11.00 -5.16 -8.01
C CYS A 122 11.41 -5.36 -9.47
N TYR A 123 10.89 -4.56 -10.39
CA TYR A 123 11.23 -4.64 -11.80
C TYR A 123 12.71 -4.31 -12.06
N HIS A 124 13.22 -3.26 -11.43
CA HIS A 124 14.62 -2.86 -11.57
C HIS A 124 15.58 -3.94 -11.04
N GLU A 125 15.26 -4.55 -9.89
CA GLU A 125 16.06 -5.64 -9.32
C GLU A 125 16.02 -6.89 -10.20
N LEU A 126 14.87 -7.24 -10.76
CA LEU A 126 14.74 -8.37 -11.69
C LEU A 126 15.56 -8.14 -12.95
N LYS A 127 15.50 -6.94 -13.53
CA LYS A 127 16.30 -6.59 -14.72
C LYS A 127 17.80 -6.72 -14.44
N LYS A 128 18.27 -6.18 -13.32
CA LYS A 128 19.67 -6.29 -12.92
C LYS A 128 20.11 -7.74 -12.69
N SER A 129 19.23 -8.56 -12.09
CA SER A 129 19.52 -10.00 -11.89
C SER A 129 19.61 -10.77 -13.21
N ASN A 130 18.78 -10.43 -14.19
CA ASN A 130 18.85 -11.05 -15.51
C ASN A 130 20.12 -10.63 -16.28
N GLU A 131 20.51 -9.36 -16.20
CA GLU A 131 21.78 -8.88 -16.80
C GLU A 131 22.99 -9.65 -16.25
N ILE A 132 23.06 -9.86 -14.93
CA ILE A 132 24.13 -10.63 -14.30
C ILE A 132 24.11 -12.11 -14.75
N LEU A 133 22.94 -12.71 -14.91
CA LEU A 133 22.81 -14.08 -15.40
C LEU A 133 23.26 -14.22 -16.85
N ASP A 134 22.96 -13.25 -17.70
CA ASP A 134 23.37 -13.23 -19.09
C ASP A 134 24.90 -13.07 -19.22
N GLU A 135 25.51 -12.21 -18.40
CA GLU A 135 26.98 -12.08 -18.32
C GLU A 135 27.66 -13.41 -17.90
N LEU A 136 27.13 -14.06 -16.84
CA LEU A 136 27.67 -15.33 -16.35
C LEU A 136 27.51 -16.49 -17.35
N ASN A 137 26.45 -16.48 -18.15
CA ASN A 137 26.24 -17.48 -19.18
C ASN A 137 27.13 -17.24 -20.40
N GLY A 138 27.38 -15.97 -20.76
CA GLY A 138 28.32 -15.61 -21.83
C GLY A 138 29.77 -16.00 -21.52
N GLU A 139 30.21 -15.89 -20.27
CA GLU A 139 31.55 -16.33 -19.83
C GLU A 139 31.76 -17.85 -19.83
N LYS A 140 30.68 -18.64 -19.84
CA LYS A 140 30.75 -20.11 -19.87
C LYS A 140 30.81 -20.69 -21.28
N GLU A 141 30.53 -19.91 -22.30
CA GLU A 141 30.56 -20.33 -23.71
C GLU A 141 31.88 -19.95 -24.40
N GLU A 142 32.81 -19.23 -23.75
CA GLU A 142 34.19 -19.01 -24.16
C GLU A 142 35.15 -20.01 -23.47
#